data_dd3e859bff6757e9b8dbac45f8613ddf
#
_entry.id   dd3e859bff6757e9b8dbac45f8613ddf
#
_cell.length_a   1.000
_cell.length_b   1.000
_cell.length_c   1.000
_cell.angle_alpha   90.00
_cell.angle_beta   90.00
_cell.angle_gamma   90.00
#
_symmetry.space_group_name_H-M   'P 1'
#
loop_
_entity.id
_entity.type
_entity.pdbx_description
1 polymer ?
#
loop_
_entity_poly.entity_id
_entity_poly.type
_entity_poly.pdbx_seq_one_letter_code
_entity_poly.pdbx_strand_id
1 'polypeptide(L)'
;MKTRLLITVALSGSLLGAAPNIAAKEGHASKEDAQATVKKGVAFIKSNGRDKGYAEISNKQGQFIDRDLYLVVYGLDGTVRAHGANEKMIGKNLIELTDVDGKPFVKERVELAQSKGTFWQDYKFTNPVSKKIEPKQMYCEKLDDSVVCGGIYK
;
A
#
# COMPACT_ATOMS: atom_id res chain seq x y z
N MET A 1 -24.15 7.82 -76.58
CA MET A 1 -24.31 8.47 -75.28
C MET A 1 -23.50 7.68 -74.28
N LYS A 2 -22.41 8.27 -73.74
CA LYS A 2 -21.46 7.57 -72.84
C LYS A 2 -21.80 7.96 -71.41
N THR A 3 -22.33 7.02 -70.62
CA THR A 3 -22.60 7.20 -69.17
C THR A 3 -21.35 6.87 -68.39
N ARG A 4 -20.77 7.88 -67.72
CA ARG A 4 -19.63 7.71 -66.81
C ARG A 4 -20.13 7.34 -65.42
N LEU A 5 -19.71 6.15 -64.96
CA LEU A 5 -19.94 5.69 -63.59
C LEU A 5 -18.83 6.25 -62.69
N LEU A 6 -19.22 7.09 -61.74
CA LEU A 6 -18.31 7.60 -60.70
C LEU A 6 -18.28 6.63 -59.52
N ILE A 7 -17.11 6.03 -59.29
CA ILE A 7 -16.85 5.15 -58.14
C ILE A 7 -16.35 6.05 -57.00
N THR A 8 -17.16 6.17 -55.94
CA THR A 8 -16.78 6.86 -54.71
C THR A 8 -16.06 5.83 -53.81
N VAL A 9 -14.77 6.03 -53.62
CA VAL A 9 -13.99 5.23 -52.66
C VAL A 9 -14.17 5.88 -51.27
N ALA A 10 -14.86 5.19 -50.36
CA ALA A 10 -14.94 5.56 -48.96
C ALA A 10 -13.70 5.06 -48.23
N LEU A 11 -12.88 6.01 -47.75
CA LEU A 11 -11.70 5.76 -46.95
C LEU A 11 -12.14 5.61 -45.49
N SER A 12 -12.32 4.37 -45.01
CA SER A 12 -12.59 4.08 -43.61
C SER A 12 -11.27 4.12 -42.83
N GLY A 13 -11.03 5.23 -42.16
CA GLY A 13 -9.91 5.36 -41.22
C GLY A 13 -10.19 4.62 -39.92
N SER A 14 -9.48 3.48 -39.70
CA SER A 14 -9.46 2.78 -38.43
C SER A 14 -8.59 3.55 -37.43
N LEU A 15 -9.22 4.23 -36.48
CA LEU A 15 -8.49 4.71 -35.28
C LEU A 15 -8.13 3.50 -34.42
N LEU A 16 -6.88 3.06 -34.49
CA LEU A 16 -6.29 2.19 -33.47
C LEU A 16 -6.11 3.05 -32.21
N GLY A 17 -7.04 2.92 -31.25
CA GLY A 17 -6.87 3.41 -29.91
C GLY A 17 -5.74 2.66 -29.24
N ALA A 18 -4.60 3.30 -29.04
CA ALA A 18 -3.54 2.78 -28.21
C ALA A 18 -4.05 2.77 -26.74
N ALA A 19 -4.39 1.59 -26.22
CA ALA A 19 -4.63 1.43 -24.80
C ALA A 19 -3.32 1.77 -24.06
N PRO A 20 -3.37 2.55 -22.97
CA PRO A 20 -2.17 2.79 -22.17
C PRO A 20 -1.67 1.46 -21.63
N ASN A 21 -0.48 1.07 -22.05
CA ASN A 21 0.21 -0.10 -21.54
C ASN A 21 0.63 0.23 -20.10
N ILE A 22 -0.18 -0.14 -19.12
CA ILE A 22 0.18 -0.08 -17.71
C ILE A 22 1.17 -1.23 -17.50
N ALA A 23 2.43 -0.97 -17.80
CA ALA A 23 3.51 -1.88 -17.46
C ALA A 23 3.48 -2.06 -15.92
N ALA A 24 3.31 -3.31 -15.46
CA ALA A 24 3.45 -3.63 -14.05
C ALA A 24 4.84 -3.18 -13.61
N LYS A 25 4.91 -2.39 -12.53
CA LYS A 25 6.19 -1.98 -11.95
C LYS A 25 6.91 -3.23 -11.45
N GLU A 26 8.10 -3.51 -11.97
CA GLU A 26 8.95 -4.60 -11.50
C GLU A 26 9.84 -4.14 -10.33
N GLY A 27 10.31 -5.09 -9.51
CA GLY A 27 11.23 -4.84 -8.40
C GLY A 27 10.55 -4.48 -7.07
N HIS A 28 11.30 -3.85 -6.18
CA HIS A 28 10.82 -3.37 -4.89
C HIS A 28 10.07 -2.04 -5.00
N ALA A 29 9.15 -1.80 -4.07
CA ALA A 29 8.50 -0.49 -3.97
C ALA A 29 9.49 0.59 -3.49
N SER A 30 9.28 1.84 -3.93
CA SER A 30 10.10 2.98 -3.53
C SER A 30 9.55 3.68 -2.28
N LYS A 31 10.35 4.59 -1.71
CA LYS A 31 9.90 5.45 -0.60
C LYS A 31 8.72 6.32 -1.00
N GLU A 32 8.72 6.83 -2.20
CA GLU A 32 7.64 7.64 -2.77
C GLU A 32 6.36 6.82 -2.91
N ASP A 33 6.48 5.55 -3.35
CA ASP A 33 5.35 4.61 -3.41
C ASP A 33 4.76 4.38 -2.01
N ALA A 34 5.62 4.16 -0.99
CA ALA A 34 5.17 3.96 0.39
C ALA A 34 4.44 5.18 0.95
N GLN A 35 5.00 6.39 0.79
CA GLN A 35 4.35 7.62 1.23
C GLN A 35 3.00 7.84 0.52
N ALA A 36 2.96 7.69 -0.80
CA ALA A 36 1.75 7.89 -1.58
C ALA A 36 0.66 6.90 -1.16
N THR A 37 1.03 5.62 -0.95
CA THR A 37 0.09 4.57 -0.55
C THR A 37 -0.45 4.80 0.85
N VAL A 38 0.38 5.22 1.82
CA VAL A 38 -0.07 5.57 3.18
C VAL A 38 -1.03 6.75 3.14
N LYS A 39 -0.70 7.83 2.44
CA LYS A 39 -1.59 9.00 2.28
C LYS A 39 -2.93 8.62 1.66
N LYS A 40 -2.90 7.77 0.63
CA LYS A 40 -4.11 7.23 -0.01
C LYS A 40 -4.93 6.40 0.98
N GLY A 41 -4.28 5.56 1.80
CA GLY A 41 -4.93 4.76 2.83
C GLY A 41 -5.60 5.62 3.90
N VAL A 42 -4.90 6.64 4.40
CA VAL A 42 -5.45 7.62 5.36
C VAL A 42 -6.67 8.34 4.78
N ALA A 43 -6.57 8.84 3.54
CA ALA A 43 -7.68 9.51 2.87
C ALA A 43 -8.88 8.56 2.66
N PHE A 44 -8.63 7.31 2.30
CA PHE A 44 -9.67 6.31 2.11
C PHE A 44 -10.41 5.99 3.40
N ILE A 45 -9.69 5.82 4.53
CA ILE A 45 -10.30 5.59 5.86
C ILE A 45 -11.16 6.80 6.25
N LYS A 46 -10.65 8.03 6.05
CA LYS A 46 -11.41 9.26 6.36
C LYS A 46 -12.71 9.37 5.57
N SER A 47 -12.69 9.00 4.30
CA SER A 47 -13.86 9.13 3.40
C SER A 47 -14.86 8.00 3.54
N ASN A 48 -14.44 6.78 3.90
CA ASN A 48 -15.29 5.58 3.89
C ASN A 48 -15.56 5.01 5.29
N GLY A 49 -14.91 5.54 6.31
CA GLY A 49 -14.98 5.03 7.68
C GLY A 49 -13.99 3.88 7.94
N ARG A 50 -13.77 3.58 9.23
CA ARG A 50 -12.78 2.61 9.69
C ARG A 50 -13.06 1.21 9.17
N ASP A 51 -14.31 0.74 9.28
CA ASP A 51 -14.65 -0.64 8.92
C ASP A 51 -14.33 -0.95 7.45
N LYS A 52 -14.78 -0.09 6.53
CA LYS A 52 -14.48 -0.22 5.11
C LYS A 52 -13.00 0.00 4.81
N GLY A 53 -12.38 0.98 5.48
CA GLY A 53 -10.96 1.29 5.33
C GLY A 53 -10.07 0.12 5.74
N TYR A 54 -10.31 -0.46 6.89
CA TYR A 54 -9.53 -1.59 7.40
C TYR A 54 -9.77 -2.88 6.60
N ALA A 55 -11.00 -3.13 6.16
CA ALA A 55 -11.30 -4.25 5.28
C ALA A 55 -10.56 -4.14 3.95
N GLU A 56 -10.54 -2.96 3.32
CA GLU A 56 -9.83 -2.74 2.05
C GLU A 56 -8.31 -2.81 2.21
N ILE A 57 -7.75 -2.28 3.30
CA ILE A 57 -6.31 -2.39 3.61
C ILE A 57 -5.91 -3.85 3.82
N SER A 58 -6.80 -4.67 4.41
CA SER A 58 -6.55 -6.10 4.66
C SER A 58 -6.84 -7.00 3.45
N ASN A 59 -7.36 -6.44 2.39
CA ASN A 59 -7.63 -7.16 1.15
C ASN A 59 -6.31 -7.40 0.38
N LYS A 60 -5.87 -8.66 0.31
CA LYS A 60 -4.63 -9.05 -0.37
C LYS A 60 -4.62 -8.78 -1.88
N GLN A 61 -5.78 -8.57 -2.48
CA GLN A 61 -5.97 -8.21 -3.89
C GLN A 61 -6.48 -6.78 -4.05
N GLY A 62 -6.46 -6.00 -2.96
CA GLY A 62 -6.96 -4.65 -2.90
C GLY A 62 -5.98 -3.61 -3.46
N GLN A 63 -6.46 -2.38 -3.48
CA GLN A 63 -5.74 -1.24 -4.06
C GLN A 63 -4.53 -0.75 -3.25
N PHE A 64 -4.27 -1.33 -2.06
CA PHE A 64 -3.16 -0.96 -1.18
C PHE A 64 -2.03 -1.98 -1.16
N ILE A 65 -2.02 -2.90 -2.14
CA ILE A 65 -0.94 -3.85 -2.38
C ILE A 65 -0.23 -3.45 -3.67
N ASP A 66 1.09 -3.27 -3.60
CA ASP A 66 1.94 -3.01 -4.76
C ASP A 66 3.30 -3.70 -4.58
N ARG A 67 3.52 -4.81 -5.29
CA ARG A 67 4.76 -5.62 -5.19
C ARG A 67 4.95 -6.14 -3.75
N ASP A 68 5.99 -5.68 -3.05
CA ASP A 68 6.27 -6.01 -1.64
C ASP A 68 5.72 -4.97 -0.64
N LEU A 69 5.12 -3.89 -1.14
CA LEU A 69 4.47 -2.86 -0.33
C LEU A 69 3.04 -3.26 0.03
N TYR A 70 2.71 -3.11 1.29
CA TYR A 70 1.36 -3.25 1.84
C TYR A 70 1.17 -2.31 3.01
N LEU A 71 -0.08 -1.99 3.35
CA LEU A 71 -0.42 -1.19 4.51
C LEU A 71 -0.69 -2.06 5.73
N VAL A 72 -0.39 -1.50 6.90
CA VAL A 72 -0.82 -1.99 8.21
C VAL A 72 -1.40 -0.83 9.02
N VAL A 73 -2.36 -1.13 9.87
CA VAL A 73 -2.92 -0.16 10.82
C VAL A 73 -2.81 -0.74 12.23
N TYR A 74 -2.21 0.03 13.12
CA TYR A 74 -2.15 -0.27 14.56
C TYR A 74 -3.00 0.73 15.32
N GLY A 75 -3.70 0.27 16.35
CA GLY A 75 -4.16 1.15 17.41
C GLY A 75 -2.95 1.68 18.20
N LEU A 76 -3.12 2.81 18.88
CA LEU A 76 -2.07 3.36 19.76
C LEU A 76 -1.81 2.49 21.01
N ASP A 77 -2.62 1.46 21.22
CA ASP A 77 -2.42 0.38 22.20
C ASP A 77 -1.53 -0.77 21.68
N GLY A 78 -1.09 -0.72 20.41
CA GLY A 78 -0.30 -1.76 19.76
C GLY A 78 -1.11 -2.90 19.15
N THR A 79 -2.46 -2.83 19.18
CA THR A 79 -3.32 -3.83 18.56
C THR A 79 -3.39 -3.63 17.04
N VAL A 80 -3.18 -4.68 16.27
CA VAL A 80 -3.31 -4.65 14.80
C VAL A 80 -4.78 -4.52 14.42
N ARG A 81 -5.12 -3.48 13.68
CA ARG A 81 -6.48 -3.20 13.18
C ARG A 81 -6.68 -3.67 11.74
N ALA A 82 -5.63 -3.58 10.91
CA ALA A 82 -5.62 -4.03 9.53
C ALA A 82 -4.22 -4.46 9.11
N HIS A 83 -4.11 -5.43 8.19
CA HIS A 83 -2.82 -5.92 7.73
C HIS A 83 -2.91 -6.52 6.33
N GLY A 84 -2.33 -5.85 5.32
CA GLY A 84 -2.44 -6.23 3.91
C GLY A 84 -1.74 -7.53 3.52
N ALA A 85 -0.71 -7.97 4.28
CA ALA A 85 0.06 -9.18 3.95
C ALA A 85 -0.28 -10.39 4.84
N ASN A 86 -0.76 -10.19 6.07
CA ASN A 86 -0.99 -11.28 7.01
C ASN A 86 -2.20 -11.02 7.92
N GLU A 87 -3.35 -11.51 7.52
CA GLU A 87 -4.61 -11.39 8.26
C GLU A 87 -4.59 -12.02 9.65
N LYS A 88 -3.73 -13.02 9.90
CA LYS A 88 -3.59 -13.69 11.20
C LYS A 88 -3.05 -12.76 12.30
N MET A 89 -2.50 -11.62 11.92
CA MET A 89 -2.05 -10.59 12.87
C MET A 89 -3.18 -9.69 13.35
N ILE A 90 -4.27 -9.57 12.62
CA ILE A 90 -5.40 -8.70 12.96
C ILE A 90 -6.01 -9.10 14.30
N GLY A 91 -6.24 -8.12 15.16
CA GLY A 91 -6.77 -8.29 16.51
C GLY A 91 -5.72 -8.66 17.58
N LYS A 92 -4.48 -8.96 17.19
CA LYS A 92 -3.40 -9.24 18.16
C LYS A 92 -2.78 -7.94 18.66
N ASN A 93 -2.51 -7.89 19.96
CA ASN A 93 -1.68 -6.84 20.52
C ASN A 93 -0.21 -7.24 20.36
N LEU A 94 0.55 -6.43 19.63
CA LEU A 94 1.95 -6.68 19.30
C LEU A 94 2.90 -5.65 19.94
N ILE A 95 2.47 -4.97 21.01
CA ILE A 95 3.24 -3.88 21.62
C ILE A 95 4.62 -4.35 22.11
N GLU A 96 4.72 -5.60 22.57
CA GLU A 96 5.97 -6.20 23.06
C GLU A 96 6.74 -6.97 21.97
N LEU A 97 6.24 -6.98 20.72
CA LEU A 97 6.91 -7.69 19.63
C LEU A 97 8.23 -7.00 19.27
N THR A 98 9.29 -7.79 19.20
CA THR A 98 10.61 -7.35 18.75
C THR A 98 10.94 -7.93 17.37
N ASP A 99 11.81 -7.26 16.64
CA ASP A 99 12.43 -7.84 15.46
C ASP A 99 13.58 -8.81 15.82
N VAL A 100 14.26 -9.36 14.82
CA VAL A 100 15.35 -10.34 15.02
C VAL A 100 16.57 -9.75 15.76
N ASP A 101 16.72 -8.43 15.78
CA ASP A 101 17.78 -7.73 16.51
C ASP A 101 17.32 -7.31 17.93
N GLY A 102 16.10 -7.67 18.33
CA GLY A 102 15.52 -7.32 19.63
C GLY A 102 14.91 -5.92 19.69
N LYS A 103 14.73 -5.24 18.56
CA LYS A 103 14.13 -3.90 18.51
C LYS A 103 12.62 -3.97 18.74
N PRO A 104 12.06 -3.28 19.78
CA PRO A 104 10.63 -3.26 20.07
C PRO A 104 9.90 -2.31 19.12
N PHE A 105 9.83 -2.68 17.85
CA PHE A 105 9.43 -1.78 16.76
C PHE A 105 7.97 -1.34 16.81
N VAL A 106 7.06 -2.13 17.38
CA VAL A 106 5.65 -1.72 17.54
C VAL A 106 5.52 -0.65 18.63
N LYS A 107 6.18 -0.84 19.77
CA LYS A 107 6.22 0.14 20.88
C LYS A 107 6.81 1.47 20.41
N GLU A 108 7.98 1.43 19.77
CA GLU A 108 8.62 2.63 19.20
C GLU A 108 7.69 3.33 18.18
N ARG A 109 6.98 2.57 17.36
CA ARG A 109 6.03 3.10 16.37
C ARG A 109 4.89 3.88 17.02
N VAL A 110 4.31 3.36 18.09
CA VAL A 110 3.26 4.02 18.84
C VAL A 110 3.78 5.30 19.49
N GLU A 111 4.96 5.27 20.10
CA GLU A 111 5.61 6.43 20.70
C GLU A 111 5.90 7.53 19.65
N LEU A 112 6.43 7.14 18.48
CA LEU A 112 6.67 8.05 17.36
C LEU A 112 5.37 8.64 16.80
N ALA A 113 4.30 7.85 16.70
CA ALA A 113 3.00 8.34 16.26
C ALA A 113 2.43 9.40 17.21
N GLN A 114 2.58 9.21 18.51
CA GLN A 114 2.12 10.15 19.52
C GLN A 114 2.96 11.45 19.55
N SER A 115 4.27 11.34 19.36
CA SER A 115 5.20 12.48 19.47
C SER A 115 5.38 13.27 18.17
N LYS A 116 5.33 12.62 17.01
CA LYS A 116 5.66 13.23 15.71
C LYS A 116 4.49 13.31 14.73
N GLY A 117 3.50 12.42 14.85
CA GLY A 117 2.40 12.31 13.89
C GLY A 117 2.76 11.62 12.58
N THR A 118 3.82 12.07 11.89
CA THR A 118 4.38 11.43 10.68
C THR A 118 5.86 11.14 10.87
N PHE A 119 6.31 9.96 10.42
CA PHE A 119 7.70 9.54 10.62
C PHE A 119 8.11 8.38 9.71
N TRP A 120 9.42 8.15 9.63
CA TRP A 120 10.02 6.94 9.09
C TRP A 120 10.61 6.11 10.22
N GLN A 121 10.52 4.78 10.09
CA GLN A 121 11.08 3.83 11.06
C GLN A 121 11.79 2.69 10.34
N ASP A 122 13.01 2.36 10.78
CA ASP A 122 13.77 1.20 10.31
C ASP A 122 13.66 0.03 11.29
N TYR A 123 13.43 -1.18 10.77
CA TYR A 123 13.44 -2.45 11.51
C TYR A 123 13.62 -3.61 10.53
N LYS A 124 13.66 -4.85 11.00
CA LYS A 124 13.72 -6.04 10.15
C LYS A 124 12.41 -6.80 10.22
N PHE A 125 11.92 -7.24 9.06
CA PHE A 125 10.67 -8.00 9.02
C PHE A 125 10.62 -8.93 7.80
N THR A 126 9.71 -9.92 7.84
CA THR A 126 9.52 -10.86 6.73
C THR A 126 8.93 -10.17 5.52
N ASN A 127 9.63 -10.22 4.40
CA ASN A 127 9.13 -9.75 3.11
C ASN A 127 8.07 -10.74 2.59
N PRO A 128 6.87 -10.26 2.21
CA PRO A 128 5.78 -11.14 1.76
C PRO A 128 6.06 -11.85 0.43
N VAL A 129 6.97 -11.31 -0.37
CA VAL A 129 7.34 -11.87 -1.68
C VAL A 129 8.48 -12.86 -1.54
N SER A 130 9.64 -12.45 -0.99
CA SER A 130 10.83 -13.29 -0.84
C SER A 130 10.71 -14.33 0.27
N LYS A 131 9.80 -14.13 1.26
CA LYS A 131 9.65 -14.92 2.48
C LYS A 131 10.86 -14.88 3.41
N LYS A 132 11.79 -13.98 3.19
CA LYS A 132 13.00 -13.78 4.00
C LYS A 132 12.81 -12.60 4.96
N ILE A 133 13.55 -12.62 6.07
CA ILE A 133 13.67 -11.45 6.96
C ILE A 133 14.67 -10.49 6.33
N GLU A 134 14.20 -9.30 6.04
CA GLU A 134 14.96 -8.26 5.34
C GLU A 134 14.85 -6.92 6.06
N PRO A 135 15.83 -6.01 5.89
CA PRO A 135 15.72 -4.65 6.36
C PRO A 135 14.50 -3.96 5.74
N LYS A 136 13.68 -3.36 6.58
CA LYS A 136 12.46 -2.67 6.18
C LYS A 136 12.49 -1.24 6.69
N GLN A 137 12.08 -0.30 5.84
CA GLN A 137 11.86 1.08 6.20
C GLN A 137 10.38 1.42 6.02
N MET A 138 9.73 1.86 7.08
CA MET A 138 8.30 2.07 7.13
C MET A 138 7.96 3.54 7.32
N TYR A 139 7.13 4.09 6.43
CA TYR A 139 6.51 5.39 6.58
C TYR A 139 5.18 5.25 7.31
N CYS A 140 4.91 6.13 8.27
CA CYS A 140 3.72 6.09 9.09
C CYS A 140 3.08 7.47 9.22
N GLU A 141 1.74 7.48 9.28
CA GLU A 141 0.94 8.67 9.61
C GLU A 141 -0.07 8.32 10.71
N LYS A 142 -0.10 9.14 11.76
CA LYS A 142 -1.12 9.04 12.80
C LYS A 142 -2.49 9.44 12.25
N LEU A 143 -3.50 8.68 12.58
CA LEU A 143 -4.90 8.95 12.28
C LEU A 143 -5.75 8.67 13.51
N ASP A 144 -6.17 9.73 14.21
CA ASP A 144 -6.93 9.66 15.47
C ASP A 144 -6.22 8.79 16.54
N ASP A 145 -6.83 7.67 16.93
CA ASP A 145 -6.31 6.66 17.87
C ASP A 145 -5.55 5.51 17.21
N SER A 146 -5.14 5.70 15.96
CA SER A 146 -4.41 4.71 15.17
C SER A 146 -3.23 5.31 14.42
N VAL A 147 -2.39 4.44 13.88
CA VAL A 147 -1.30 4.79 12.98
C VAL A 147 -1.36 3.91 11.74
N VAL A 148 -1.35 4.54 10.56
CA VAL A 148 -1.36 3.87 9.25
C VAL A 148 0.05 3.87 8.71
N CYS A 149 0.56 2.71 8.36
CA CYS A 149 1.94 2.54 7.92
C CYS A 149 2.04 1.71 6.64
N GLY A 150 3.02 2.05 5.81
CA GLY A 150 3.44 1.28 4.65
C GLY A 150 4.95 1.31 4.52
N GLY A 151 5.58 0.22 4.15
CA GLY A 151 7.04 0.12 4.15
C GLY A 151 7.62 -0.56 2.95
N ILE A 152 8.87 -0.22 2.69
CA ILE A 152 9.71 -0.80 1.63
C ILE A 152 10.75 -1.71 2.23
N TYR A 153 11.18 -2.71 1.48
CA TYR A 153 12.32 -3.57 1.80
C TYR A 153 13.58 -3.06 1.07
N LYS A 154 14.75 -3.24 1.68
CA LYS A 154 16.05 -2.75 1.15
C LYS A 154 16.88 -3.92 0.66
#